data_3d29a8e7afb14617ae44b08439b49c1e
#
_entry.id   3d29a8e7afb14617ae44b08439b49c1e
#
_cell.length_a   1.000
_cell.length_b   1.000
_cell.length_c   1.000
_cell.angle_alpha   90.00
_cell.angle_beta   90.00
_cell.angle_gamma   90.00
#
_symmetry.space_group_name_H-M   'P 1'
#
loop_
_entity.id
_entity.type
_entity.pdbx_description
1 polymer ?
#
loop_
_entity_poly.entity_id
_entity_poly.type
_entity_poly.pdbx_seq_one_letter_code
_entity_poly.pdbx_strand_id
1 'polypeptide(L)'
;MTIAAFVHLCIDRLSPLYPEAEAKAMAFRLLEHFCDIPSYKYVSEPDMPLASATDSRHFQLDSDRHSLPLVAALASLGSRLDRESETLAALEELSTGRPLQYVLGFTEFCGHRFKVGEGCLIPRPETEELVSRIIDDLYADDDSAVPGSTSSVVPGSTGHLEADDDSPFSILDLCTGSGCIAWSLAAEFPEAMVYGCDLSDAALRYACRQRIKLRGAKPIFFSADVLAAPPAGLPKFDVIVSNPPYICNSERAAMRPNVLDFEPAEALFVPDDDPLRFYRAIARWADVLLRPDGHLYLEINERFGSDVAALFPGSRVVADITGRDRFVIR
;
A
#
# COMPACT_ATOMS: atom_id res chain seq x y z
N MET A 1 -20.46 27.28 -4.80
CA MET A 1 -20.15 26.71 -6.15
C MET A 1 -21.04 25.52 -6.40
N THR A 2 -21.42 25.21 -7.66
CA THR A 2 -22.18 23.97 -7.99
C THR A 2 -21.25 22.79 -8.30
N ILE A 3 -21.79 21.56 -8.30
CA ILE A 3 -21.04 20.35 -8.65
C ILE A 3 -20.39 20.50 -10.04
N ALA A 4 -21.17 20.90 -11.05
CA ALA A 4 -20.68 21.05 -12.42
C ALA A 4 -19.59 22.12 -12.51
N ALA A 5 -19.78 23.26 -11.86
CA ALA A 5 -18.80 24.34 -11.84
C ALA A 5 -17.48 23.91 -11.19
N PHE A 6 -17.54 23.13 -10.10
CA PHE A 6 -16.34 22.60 -9.46
C PHE A 6 -15.60 21.59 -10.34
N VAL A 7 -16.32 20.65 -10.98
CA VAL A 7 -15.70 19.66 -11.88
C VAL A 7 -15.02 20.35 -13.06
N HIS A 8 -15.64 21.37 -13.68
CA HIS A 8 -15.01 22.15 -14.74
C HIS A 8 -13.77 22.89 -14.24
N LEU A 9 -13.84 23.51 -13.06
CA LEU A 9 -12.69 24.17 -12.45
C LEU A 9 -11.51 23.20 -12.23
N CYS A 10 -11.79 21.96 -11.76
CA CYS A 10 -10.76 20.95 -11.60
C CYS A 10 -10.13 20.57 -12.94
N ILE A 11 -10.96 20.36 -13.99
CA ILE A 11 -10.44 20.04 -15.34
C ILE A 11 -9.52 21.17 -15.83
N ASP A 12 -9.96 22.43 -15.74
CA ASP A 12 -9.18 23.57 -16.18
C ASP A 12 -7.85 23.71 -15.40
N ARG A 13 -7.90 23.59 -14.08
CA ARG A 13 -6.72 23.77 -13.22
C ARG A 13 -5.71 22.62 -13.33
N LEU A 14 -6.19 21.39 -13.51
CA LEU A 14 -5.35 20.19 -13.57
C LEU A 14 -4.90 19.81 -14.98
N SER A 15 -5.47 20.42 -16.04
CA SER A 15 -5.14 20.13 -17.44
C SER A 15 -3.63 20.24 -17.81
N PRO A 16 -2.80 21.09 -17.15
CA PRO A 16 -1.36 21.11 -17.40
C PRO A 16 -0.62 19.85 -16.92
N LEU A 17 -1.21 19.12 -15.96
CA LEU A 17 -0.58 17.98 -15.29
C LEU A 17 -1.22 16.64 -15.67
N TYR A 18 -2.53 16.64 -15.96
CA TYR A 18 -3.33 15.41 -16.11
C TYR A 18 -4.25 15.49 -17.33
N PRO A 19 -4.52 14.36 -18.01
CA PRO A 19 -5.59 14.27 -18.99
C PRO A 19 -6.96 14.60 -18.37
N GLU A 20 -7.88 15.11 -19.19
CA GLU A 20 -9.23 15.53 -18.75
C GLU A 20 -9.96 14.44 -17.95
N ALA A 21 -9.92 13.20 -18.43
CA ALA A 21 -10.57 12.07 -17.73
C ALA A 21 -10.01 11.84 -16.32
N GLU A 22 -8.69 11.98 -16.16
CA GLU A 22 -8.01 11.82 -14.86
C GLU A 22 -8.34 13.00 -13.93
N ALA A 23 -8.27 14.24 -14.44
CA ALA A 23 -8.66 15.44 -13.70
C ALA A 23 -10.11 15.37 -13.21
N LYS A 24 -11.02 14.90 -14.06
CA LYS A 24 -12.43 14.69 -13.73
C LYS A 24 -12.61 13.61 -12.65
N ALA A 25 -11.89 12.51 -12.74
CA ALA A 25 -11.92 11.47 -11.71
C ALA A 25 -11.42 12.00 -10.35
N MET A 26 -10.34 12.80 -10.35
CA MET A 26 -9.85 13.47 -9.14
C MET A 26 -10.91 14.42 -8.55
N ALA A 27 -11.61 15.20 -9.37
CA ALA A 27 -12.68 16.06 -8.91
C ALA A 27 -13.77 15.27 -8.18
N PHE A 28 -14.18 14.12 -8.70
CA PHE A 28 -15.16 13.26 -8.04
C PHE A 28 -14.67 12.71 -6.70
N ARG A 29 -13.41 12.32 -6.61
CA ARG A 29 -12.82 11.86 -5.34
C ARG A 29 -12.76 12.98 -4.29
N LEU A 30 -12.47 14.22 -4.70
CA LEU A 30 -12.54 15.38 -3.79
C LEU A 30 -13.97 15.65 -3.31
N LEU A 31 -14.95 15.64 -4.22
CA LEU A 31 -16.37 15.84 -3.88
C LEU A 31 -16.89 14.76 -2.93
N GLU A 32 -16.54 13.50 -3.19
CA GLU A 32 -16.92 12.39 -2.33
C GLU A 32 -16.29 12.51 -0.94
N HIS A 33 -15.00 12.85 -0.88
CA HIS A 33 -14.28 12.91 0.38
C HIS A 33 -14.66 14.11 1.25
N PHE A 34 -14.70 15.32 0.67
CA PHE A 34 -14.89 16.55 1.43
C PHE A 34 -16.37 16.95 1.56
N CYS A 35 -17.20 16.63 0.57
CA CYS A 35 -18.58 17.05 0.49
C CYS A 35 -19.61 15.94 0.69
N ASP A 36 -19.21 14.66 0.77
CA ASP A 36 -20.10 13.48 0.74
C ASP A 36 -20.99 13.45 -0.53
N ILE A 37 -20.48 13.94 -1.65
CA ILE A 37 -21.19 14.02 -2.93
C ILE A 37 -20.69 12.91 -3.85
N PRO A 38 -21.48 11.83 -4.08
CA PRO A 38 -21.07 10.75 -4.97
C PRO A 38 -21.10 11.20 -6.44
N SER A 39 -20.26 10.58 -7.27
CA SER A 39 -20.02 10.96 -8.67
C SER A 39 -21.27 10.99 -9.54
N TYR A 40 -22.27 10.13 -9.29
CA TYR A 40 -23.52 10.12 -10.06
C TYR A 40 -24.33 11.44 -9.93
N LYS A 41 -24.14 12.21 -8.84
CA LYS A 41 -24.78 13.50 -8.63
C LYS A 41 -24.38 14.54 -9.68
N TYR A 42 -23.19 14.41 -10.28
CA TYR A 42 -22.78 15.23 -11.41
C TYR A 42 -23.73 15.13 -12.61
N VAL A 43 -24.33 13.96 -12.82
CA VAL A 43 -25.30 13.73 -13.91
C VAL A 43 -26.73 14.06 -13.48
N SER A 44 -27.12 13.66 -12.27
CA SER A 44 -28.53 13.83 -11.81
C SER A 44 -28.82 15.21 -11.26
N GLU A 45 -27.87 15.89 -10.66
CA GLU A 45 -28.01 17.16 -9.95
C GLU A 45 -26.80 18.10 -10.16
N PRO A 46 -26.44 18.42 -11.42
CA PRO A 46 -25.22 19.17 -11.72
C PRO A 46 -25.19 20.57 -11.08
N ASP A 47 -26.36 21.18 -10.90
CA ASP A 47 -26.49 22.52 -10.31
C ASP A 47 -26.63 22.52 -8.78
N MET A 48 -26.53 21.37 -8.13
CA MET A 48 -26.55 21.28 -6.67
C MET A 48 -25.36 22.04 -6.08
N PRO A 49 -25.56 22.97 -5.12
CA PRO A 49 -24.47 23.66 -4.45
C PRO A 49 -23.64 22.73 -3.55
N LEU A 50 -22.32 22.90 -3.52
CA LEU A 50 -21.42 22.12 -2.64
C LEU A 50 -21.74 22.34 -1.15
N ALA A 51 -22.18 23.55 -0.80
CA ALA A 51 -22.54 23.90 0.59
C ALA A 51 -23.87 23.29 1.04
N SER A 52 -24.74 22.80 0.11
CA SER A 52 -26.07 22.28 0.46
C SER A 52 -26.07 20.83 0.95
N ALA A 53 -24.94 20.17 0.97
CA ALA A 53 -24.76 18.89 1.67
C ALA A 53 -24.73 19.11 3.19
N THR A 54 -25.67 19.96 3.67
CA THR A 54 -25.88 20.15 5.09
C THR A 54 -26.76 19.04 5.63
N ASP A 55 -26.25 18.53 6.70
CA ASP A 55 -26.98 18.02 7.86
C ASP A 55 -27.18 16.53 7.97
N SER A 56 -26.72 16.12 9.12
CA SER A 56 -27.25 15.08 9.99
C SER A 56 -26.31 13.93 10.33
N ARG A 57 -25.03 14.05 10.16
CA ARG A 57 -24.15 13.19 10.95
C ARG A 57 -23.12 14.05 11.67
N HIS A 58 -23.16 14.04 12.98
CA HIS A 58 -22.02 14.43 13.82
C HIS A 58 -20.79 13.72 13.28
N PHE A 59 -20.09 14.38 12.39
CA PHE A 59 -18.75 13.95 12.00
C PHE A 59 -17.91 14.15 13.27
N GLN A 60 -17.66 13.07 13.95
CA GLN A 60 -16.57 13.01 14.89
C GLN A 60 -15.34 13.44 14.08
N LEU A 61 -14.83 14.63 14.41
CA LEU A 61 -13.58 15.15 13.84
C LEU A 61 -12.53 14.06 14.07
N ASP A 62 -12.30 13.27 13.05
CA ASP A 62 -11.16 12.38 13.04
C ASP A 62 -9.96 13.33 13.11
N SER A 63 -9.18 13.23 14.16
CA SER A 63 -7.98 14.05 14.44
C SER A 63 -6.94 13.99 13.31
N ASP A 64 -7.23 13.26 12.27
CA ASP A 64 -6.35 12.94 11.16
C ASP A 64 -6.63 13.76 9.88
N ARG A 65 -7.63 14.67 9.88
CA ARG A 65 -7.88 15.59 8.74
C ARG A 65 -6.83 16.70 8.56
N HIS A 66 -5.80 16.74 9.43
CA HIS A 66 -4.73 17.74 9.35
C HIS A 66 -3.59 17.38 8.40
N SER A 67 -3.85 16.50 7.42
CA SER A 67 -2.83 16.12 6.43
C SER A 67 -2.56 17.19 5.36
N LEU A 68 -3.48 18.14 5.18
CA LEU A 68 -3.26 19.26 4.27
C LEU A 68 -2.50 20.40 4.99
N PRO A 69 -1.31 20.79 4.55
CA PRO A 69 -0.54 21.87 5.20
C PRO A 69 -1.34 23.17 5.30
N LEU A 70 -2.10 23.51 4.27
CA LEU A 70 -2.95 24.71 4.26
C LEU A 70 -4.15 24.56 5.21
N VAL A 71 -4.82 23.41 5.23
CA VAL A 71 -5.94 23.13 6.13
C VAL A 71 -5.47 23.09 7.58
N ALA A 72 -4.30 22.48 7.87
CA ALA A 72 -3.69 22.49 9.19
C ALA A 72 -3.32 23.91 9.65
N ALA A 73 -2.77 24.74 8.74
CA ALA A 73 -2.45 26.12 9.05
C ALA A 73 -3.70 26.96 9.35
N LEU A 74 -4.79 26.78 8.60
CA LEU A 74 -6.06 27.48 8.81
C LEU A 74 -6.80 26.99 10.05
N ALA A 75 -6.77 25.68 10.32
CA ALA A 75 -7.32 25.11 11.54
C ALA A 75 -6.60 25.61 12.80
N SER A 76 -5.27 25.83 12.74
CA SER A 76 -4.49 26.40 13.83
C SER A 76 -4.88 27.85 14.16
N LEU A 77 -5.51 28.55 13.21
CA LEU A 77 -6.06 29.89 13.39
C LEU A 77 -7.48 29.90 13.98
N GLY A 78 -8.03 28.74 14.35
CA GLY A 78 -9.34 28.62 14.98
C GLY A 78 -10.53 28.86 14.03
N SER A 79 -10.29 28.98 12.73
CA SER A 79 -11.36 29.08 11.73
C SER A 79 -11.81 27.69 11.29
N ARG A 80 -13.09 27.37 11.50
CA ARG A 80 -13.73 26.25 10.84
C ARG A 80 -13.89 26.58 9.36
N LEU A 81 -13.17 25.87 8.50
CA LEU A 81 -13.41 25.89 7.07
C LEU A 81 -14.73 25.17 6.79
N ASP A 82 -15.55 25.73 5.91
CA ASP A 82 -16.68 24.99 5.33
C ASP A 82 -16.17 23.97 4.31
N ARG A 83 -17.02 23.01 3.97
CA ARG A 83 -16.69 21.93 3.04
C ARG A 83 -16.23 22.42 1.67
N GLU A 84 -16.80 23.52 1.18
CA GLU A 84 -16.40 24.13 -0.11
C GLU A 84 -14.98 24.66 -0.04
N SER A 85 -14.62 25.35 1.04
CA SER A 85 -13.27 25.88 1.24
C SER A 85 -12.21 24.78 1.39
N GLU A 86 -12.53 23.68 2.11
CA GLU A 86 -11.65 22.51 2.21
C GLU A 86 -11.42 21.85 0.85
N THR A 87 -12.50 21.72 0.04
CA THR A 87 -12.43 21.13 -1.30
C THR A 87 -11.58 21.99 -2.25
N LEU A 88 -11.71 23.32 -2.18
CA LEU A 88 -10.90 24.25 -2.96
C LEU A 88 -9.43 24.24 -2.55
N ALA A 89 -9.15 24.17 -1.24
CA ALA A 89 -7.77 24.04 -0.75
C ALA A 89 -7.11 22.74 -1.24
N ALA A 90 -7.86 21.64 -1.26
CA ALA A 90 -7.40 20.36 -1.80
C ALA A 90 -7.11 20.46 -3.32
N LEU A 91 -7.95 21.17 -4.08
CA LEU A 91 -7.68 21.43 -5.50
C LEU A 91 -6.41 22.25 -5.72
N GLU A 92 -6.15 23.27 -4.90
CA GLU A 92 -4.91 24.07 -4.99
C GLU A 92 -3.69 23.17 -4.73
N GLU A 93 -3.73 22.26 -3.77
CA GLU A 93 -2.65 21.31 -3.53
C GLU A 93 -2.45 20.32 -4.69
N LEU A 94 -3.53 19.77 -5.27
CA LEU A 94 -3.43 18.96 -6.49
C LEU A 94 -2.80 19.71 -7.66
N SER A 95 -3.09 21.02 -7.79
CA SER A 95 -2.55 21.85 -8.85
C SER A 95 -1.03 22.07 -8.75
N THR A 96 -0.42 21.77 -7.60
CA THR A 96 1.04 21.74 -7.46
C THR A 96 1.68 20.44 -7.96
N GLY A 97 0.89 19.45 -8.35
CA GLY A 97 1.33 18.10 -8.69
C GLY A 97 1.36 17.14 -7.51
N ARG A 98 0.95 17.57 -6.30
CA ARG A 98 0.87 16.68 -5.13
C ARG A 98 -0.07 15.50 -5.41
N PRO A 99 0.33 14.25 -5.10
CA PRO A 99 -0.50 13.07 -5.35
C PRO A 99 -1.87 13.15 -4.66
N LEU A 100 -2.92 12.73 -5.34
CA LEU A 100 -4.28 12.73 -4.81
C LEU A 100 -4.38 12.00 -3.45
N GLN A 101 -3.69 10.87 -3.31
CA GLN A 101 -3.68 10.08 -2.07
C GLN A 101 -3.07 10.86 -0.91
N TYR A 102 -2.06 11.68 -1.16
CA TYR A 102 -1.48 12.56 -0.12
C TYR A 102 -2.41 13.72 0.24
N VAL A 103 -3.13 14.25 -0.74
CA VAL A 103 -4.14 15.29 -0.51
C VAL A 103 -5.30 14.74 0.30
N LEU A 104 -5.78 13.53 0.00
CA LEU A 104 -6.82 12.85 0.75
C LEU A 104 -6.35 12.30 2.11
N GLY A 105 -5.03 12.05 2.26
CA GLY A 105 -4.43 11.43 3.44
C GLY A 105 -4.60 9.92 3.52
N PHE A 106 -5.15 9.28 2.48
CA PHE A 106 -5.32 7.83 2.41
C PHE A 106 -5.34 7.31 0.97
N THR A 107 -5.17 5.99 0.86
CA THR A 107 -5.45 5.21 -0.35
C THR A 107 -6.30 4.00 0.01
N GLU A 108 -6.97 3.41 -0.98
CA GLU A 108 -7.63 2.11 -0.85
C GLU A 108 -6.67 1.03 -1.34
N PHE A 109 -6.62 -0.11 -0.63
CA PHE A 109 -5.76 -1.25 -0.94
C PHE A 109 -6.37 -2.51 -0.33
N CYS A 110 -6.55 -3.58 -1.12
CA CYS A 110 -7.19 -4.84 -0.69
C CYS A 110 -8.51 -4.62 0.08
N GLY A 111 -9.36 -3.71 -0.40
CA GLY A 111 -10.66 -3.39 0.23
C GLY A 111 -10.58 -2.62 1.55
N HIS A 112 -9.39 -2.21 1.97
CA HIS A 112 -9.16 -1.42 3.17
C HIS A 112 -8.67 -0.01 2.84
N ARG A 113 -8.90 0.93 3.78
CA ARG A 113 -8.40 2.30 3.66
C ARG A 113 -7.14 2.47 4.49
N PHE A 114 -6.03 2.77 3.81
CA PHE A 114 -4.71 2.96 4.40
C PHE A 114 -4.33 4.43 4.45
N LYS A 115 -3.89 4.91 5.59
CA LYS A 115 -3.31 6.24 5.73
C LYS A 115 -1.98 6.31 5.01
N VAL A 116 -1.81 7.35 4.21
CA VAL A 116 -0.57 7.64 3.49
C VAL A 116 -0.30 9.14 3.51
N GLY A 117 0.93 9.53 3.27
CA GLY A 117 1.37 10.90 3.16
C GLY A 117 2.87 10.97 2.94
N GLU A 118 3.44 12.14 3.06
CA GLU A 118 4.87 12.39 2.79
C GLU A 118 5.78 11.43 3.57
N GLY A 119 6.79 10.93 2.86
CA GLY A 119 7.73 9.95 3.40
C GLY A 119 7.23 8.51 3.44
N CYS A 120 6.09 8.22 2.79
CA CYS A 120 5.56 6.87 2.67
C CYS A 120 5.16 6.60 1.22
N LEU A 121 5.68 5.53 0.62
CA LEU A 121 5.27 5.11 -0.73
C LEU A 121 3.75 4.89 -0.78
N ILE A 122 3.09 5.39 -1.81
CA ILE A 122 1.68 5.13 -2.05
C ILE A 122 1.54 3.67 -2.54
N PRO A 123 0.75 2.81 -1.85
CA PRO A 123 0.48 1.44 -2.30
C PRO A 123 0.03 1.38 -3.76
N ARG A 124 0.56 0.41 -4.51
CA ARG A 124 0.32 0.25 -5.96
C ARG A 124 -0.65 -0.91 -6.23
N PRO A 125 -1.42 -0.84 -7.34
CA PRO A 125 -2.32 -1.92 -7.72
C PRO A 125 -1.61 -3.27 -7.95
N GLU A 126 -0.38 -3.25 -8.47
CA GLU A 126 0.42 -4.46 -8.68
C GLU A 126 0.74 -5.14 -7.34
N THR A 127 0.93 -4.35 -6.28
CA THR A 127 1.16 -4.88 -4.93
C THR A 127 -0.13 -5.51 -4.34
N GLU A 128 -1.33 -5.03 -4.72
CA GLU A 128 -2.60 -5.72 -4.38
C GLU A 128 -2.66 -7.11 -5.03
N GLU A 129 -2.21 -7.21 -6.28
CA GLU A 129 -2.15 -8.49 -6.98
C GLU A 129 -1.19 -9.46 -6.29
N LEU A 130 -0.03 -8.98 -5.81
CA LEU A 130 0.90 -9.79 -5.02
C LEU A 130 0.21 -10.36 -3.77
N VAL A 131 -0.51 -9.52 -3.02
CA VAL A 131 -1.26 -9.96 -1.83
C VAL A 131 -2.34 -10.99 -2.19
N SER A 132 -3.09 -10.77 -3.27
CA SER A 132 -4.11 -11.73 -3.73
C SER A 132 -3.49 -13.09 -4.07
N ARG A 133 -2.34 -13.11 -4.73
CA ARG A 133 -1.62 -14.36 -5.04
C ARG A 133 -1.15 -15.10 -3.80
N ILE A 134 -0.65 -14.38 -2.79
CA ILE A 134 -0.27 -14.99 -1.51
C ILE A 134 -1.49 -15.68 -0.89
N ILE A 135 -2.62 -14.99 -0.88
CA ILE A 135 -3.86 -15.51 -0.33
C ILE A 135 -4.31 -16.76 -1.09
N ASP A 136 -4.34 -16.70 -2.42
CA ASP A 136 -4.76 -17.81 -3.27
C ASP A 136 -3.84 -19.04 -3.11
N ASP A 137 -2.52 -18.84 -3.10
CA ASP A 137 -1.53 -19.92 -2.95
C ASP A 137 -1.68 -20.58 -1.58
N LEU A 138 -1.80 -19.81 -0.49
CA LEU A 138 -1.92 -20.35 0.87
C LEU A 138 -3.25 -21.12 1.10
N TYR A 139 -4.35 -20.69 0.46
CA TYR A 139 -5.60 -21.46 0.51
C TYR A 139 -5.55 -22.72 -0.36
N ALA A 140 -4.86 -22.69 -1.51
CA ALA A 140 -4.70 -23.87 -2.37
C ALA A 140 -3.86 -24.97 -1.70
N ASP A 141 -2.86 -24.61 -0.91
CA ASP A 141 -2.06 -25.56 -0.14
C ASP A 141 -2.89 -26.24 0.97
N ASP A 142 -3.83 -25.52 1.58
CA ASP A 142 -4.75 -26.07 2.60
C ASP A 142 -5.76 -27.07 1.99
N ASP A 143 -6.33 -26.77 0.82
CA ASP A 143 -7.27 -27.66 0.12
C ASP A 143 -6.62 -28.97 -0.38
N SER A 144 -5.30 -28.99 -0.56
CA SER A 144 -4.56 -30.19 -0.96
C SER A 144 -4.39 -31.22 0.17
N ALA A 145 -4.66 -30.86 1.41
CA ALA A 145 -4.60 -31.71 2.60
C ALA A 145 -5.93 -32.40 2.87
N VAL A 146 -6.10 -33.61 2.31
CA VAL A 146 -7.07 -34.70 2.65
C VAL A 146 -8.57 -34.34 2.64
N PRO A 147 -9.38 -34.97 1.77
CA PRO A 147 -10.83 -34.85 1.81
C PRO A 147 -11.38 -35.55 3.07
N GLY A 148 -11.93 -34.81 4.02
CA GLY A 148 -12.77 -35.36 5.10
C GLY A 148 -12.57 -34.82 6.52
N SER A 149 -11.74 -33.85 6.80
CA SER A 149 -11.66 -33.24 8.13
C SER A 149 -12.45 -31.94 8.22
N THR A 150 -13.52 -31.95 9.00
CA THR A 150 -14.28 -30.77 9.42
C THR A 150 -13.57 -30.09 10.59
N SER A 151 -12.33 -29.68 10.38
CA SER A 151 -11.61 -28.85 11.34
C SER A 151 -11.34 -27.51 10.69
N SER A 152 -11.62 -26.43 11.37
CA SER A 152 -11.22 -25.07 10.98
C SER A 152 -9.69 -24.99 11.03
N VAL A 153 -9.05 -25.47 9.97
CA VAL A 153 -7.60 -25.51 9.85
C VAL A 153 -7.14 -24.16 9.35
N VAL A 154 -6.21 -23.57 10.03
CA VAL A 154 -5.50 -22.37 9.58
C VAL A 154 -4.73 -22.70 8.30
N PRO A 155 -4.84 -21.94 7.21
CA PRO A 155 -4.01 -22.12 6.02
C PRO A 155 -2.53 -22.16 6.44
N GLY A 156 -1.80 -23.18 5.99
CA GLY A 156 -0.40 -23.41 6.38
C GLY A 156 -0.17 -24.45 7.48
N SER A 157 -1.22 -25.07 8.04
CA SER A 157 -1.06 -26.15 9.04
C SER A 157 -1.01 -27.56 8.45
N THR A 158 -0.66 -27.72 7.17
CA THR A 158 -0.57 -29.02 6.52
C THR A 158 0.65 -29.81 6.99
N GLY A 159 0.34 -30.84 7.69
CA GLY A 159 1.03 -32.06 7.98
C GLY A 159 2.43 -32.35 7.45
N HIS A 160 3.44 -31.75 8.05
CA HIS A 160 4.70 -32.45 8.25
C HIS A 160 4.91 -32.65 9.75
N LEU A 161 4.45 -33.80 10.20
CA LEU A 161 4.73 -34.37 11.51
C LEU A 161 6.19 -34.80 11.56
N GLU A 162 7.11 -33.88 11.72
CA GLU A 162 8.44 -34.10 12.27
C GLU A 162 9.16 -32.78 12.54
N ALA A 163 8.68 -31.98 13.50
CA ALA A 163 9.50 -31.10 14.33
C ALA A 163 8.61 -30.57 15.46
N ASP A 164 9.11 -30.60 16.69
CA ASP A 164 8.54 -29.98 17.90
C ASP A 164 8.49 -28.45 17.80
N ASP A 165 7.81 -27.88 16.80
CA ASP A 165 7.66 -26.43 16.67
C ASP A 165 6.17 -26.04 16.69
N ASP A 166 5.65 -25.87 17.91
CA ASP A 166 4.32 -25.30 18.21
C ASP A 166 4.24 -23.80 17.87
N SER A 167 5.17 -23.27 17.05
CA SER A 167 5.21 -21.85 16.70
C SER A 167 4.04 -21.52 15.77
N PRO A 168 3.37 -20.38 15.98
CA PRO A 168 2.27 -19.96 15.12
C PRO A 168 2.75 -19.68 13.69
N PHE A 169 1.86 -19.87 12.72
CA PHE A 169 2.07 -19.46 11.34
C PHE A 169 2.48 -17.98 11.29
N SER A 170 3.57 -17.69 10.61
CA SER A 170 4.19 -16.36 10.69
C SER A 170 4.62 -15.80 9.32
N ILE A 171 4.37 -14.52 9.14
CA ILE A 171 4.61 -13.77 7.90
C ILE A 171 5.52 -12.59 8.18
N LEU A 172 6.50 -12.35 7.30
CA LEU A 172 7.39 -11.19 7.36
C LEU A 172 7.27 -10.36 6.08
N ASP A 173 6.87 -9.10 6.23
CA ASP A 173 6.80 -8.08 5.19
C ASP A 173 8.03 -7.19 5.26
N LEU A 174 8.98 -7.36 4.32
CA LEU A 174 10.22 -6.59 4.22
C LEU A 174 9.99 -5.36 3.35
N CYS A 175 10.51 -4.19 3.77
CA CYS A 175 10.24 -2.89 3.16
C CYS A 175 8.74 -2.56 3.19
N THR A 176 8.15 -2.69 4.38
CA THR A 176 6.68 -2.70 4.60
C THR A 176 5.98 -1.39 4.23
N GLY A 177 6.70 -0.26 4.16
CA GLY A 177 6.15 1.05 3.81
C GLY A 177 5.00 1.47 4.74
N SER A 178 3.81 1.65 4.17
CA SER A 178 2.58 1.95 4.92
C SER A 178 2.05 0.78 5.74
N GLY A 179 2.65 -0.40 5.62
CA GLY A 179 2.16 -1.65 6.21
C GLY A 179 1.01 -2.29 5.42
N CYS A 180 0.76 -1.86 4.19
CA CYS A 180 -0.42 -2.31 3.43
C CYS A 180 -0.44 -3.82 3.20
N ILE A 181 0.69 -4.45 2.89
CA ILE A 181 0.82 -5.90 2.76
C ILE A 181 0.59 -6.57 4.12
N ALA A 182 1.35 -6.17 5.14
CA ALA A 182 1.27 -6.76 6.47
C ALA A 182 -0.15 -6.70 7.07
N TRP A 183 -0.82 -5.55 6.99
CA TRP A 183 -2.17 -5.39 7.51
C TRP A 183 -3.21 -6.18 6.72
N SER A 184 -3.09 -6.25 5.39
CA SER A 184 -4.01 -7.00 4.54
C SER A 184 -3.90 -8.50 4.83
N LEU A 185 -2.68 -9.03 4.97
CA LEU A 185 -2.45 -10.43 5.33
C LEU A 185 -2.93 -10.73 6.78
N ALA A 186 -2.74 -9.82 7.73
CA ALA A 186 -3.27 -9.98 9.08
C ALA A 186 -4.81 -9.92 9.14
N ALA A 187 -5.46 -9.22 8.21
CA ALA A 187 -6.91 -9.20 8.11
C ALA A 187 -7.47 -10.50 7.55
N GLU A 188 -6.76 -11.11 6.59
CA GLU A 188 -7.15 -12.37 5.95
C GLU A 188 -6.84 -13.57 6.82
N PHE A 189 -5.66 -13.60 7.47
CA PHE A 189 -5.20 -14.71 8.29
C PHE A 189 -5.18 -14.35 9.79
N PRO A 190 -6.30 -14.43 10.50
CA PRO A 190 -6.43 -13.92 11.88
C PRO A 190 -5.56 -14.68 12.90
N GLU A 191 -5.15 -15.90 12.60
CA GLU A 191 -4.28 -16.72 13.46
C GLU A 191 -2.79 -16.51 13.17
N ALA A 192 -2.45 -15.81 12.08
CA ALA A 192 -1.07 -15.56 11.70
C ALA A 192 -0.42 -14.49 12.59
N MET A 193 0.86 -14.67 12.89
CA MET A 193 1.73 -13.65 13.46
C MET A 193 2.41 -12.88 12.33
N VAL A 194 1.95 -11.68 12.05
CA VAL A 194 2.48 -10.87 10.95
C VAL A 194 3.47 -9.84 11.48
N TYR A 195 4.63 -9.79 10.85
CA TYR A 195 5.70 -8.83 11.13
C TYR A 195 5.93 -7.96 9.90
N GLY A 196 6.32 -6.70 10.13
CA GLY A 196 6.73 -5.80 9.06
C GLY A 196 7.96 -4.99 9.47
N CYS A 197 8.90 -4.80 8.55
CA CYS A 197 10.02 -3.91 8.81
C CYS A 197 10.28 -2.92 7.68
N ASP A 198 10.80 -1.77 8.08
CA ASP A 198 11.24 -0.72 7.17
C ASP A 198 12.43 0.03 7.76
N LEU A 199 13.23 0.65 6.92
CA LEU A 199 14.30 1.55 7.35
C LEU A 199 13.74 2.93 7.71
N SER A 200 12.66 3.35 7.05
CA SER A 200 12.06 4.67 7.19
C SER A 200 11.16 4.77 8.42
N ASP A 201 11.57 5.56 9.42
CA ASP A 201 10.72 5.88 10.57
C ASP A 201 9.42 6.60 10.14
N ALA A 202 9.46 7.33 9.01
CA ALA A 202 8.27 7.98 8.47
C ALA A 202 7.25 6.93 7.99
N ALA A 203 7.69 5.94 7.22
CA ALA A 203 6.87 4.82 6.76
C ALA A 203 6.31 4.02 7.95
N LEU A 204 7.15 3.67 8.92
CA LEU A 204 6.73 2.93 10.12
C LEU A 204 5.70 3.70 10.96
N ARG A 205 5.77 5.04 11.02
CA ARG A 205 4.72 5.84 11.67
C ARG A 205 3.36 5.66 10.98
N TYR A 206 3.31 5.53 9.65
CA TYR A 206 2.07 5.19 8.94
C TYR A 206 1.65 3.75 9.23
N ALA A 207 2.55 2.78 9.09
CA ALA A 207 2.27 1.36 9.37
C ALA A 207 1.66 1.14 10.77
N CYS A 208 2.24 1.75 11.80
CA CYS A 208 1.75 1.63 13.18
C CYS A 208 0.41 2.34 13.44
N ARG A 209 0.00 3.30 12.60
CA ARG A 209 -1.21 4.11 12.80
C ARG A 209 -2.40 3.68 11.97
N GLN A 210 -2.29 2.60 11.21
CA GLN A 210 -3.40 2.06 10.45
C GLN A 210 -4.54 1.60 11.39
N ARG A 211 -5.78 1.71 10.89
CA ARG A 211 -6.99 1.35 11.65
C ARG A 211 -7.81 0.31 10.87
N ILE A 212 -7.16 -0.77 10.52
CA ILE A 212 -7.79 -1.91 9.85
C ILE A 212 -8.50 -2.76 10.90
N LYS A 213 -9.74 -3.17 10.59
CA LYS A 213 -10.51 -4.05 11.47
C LYS A 213 -9.99 -5.48 11.32
N LEU A 214 -9.42 -6.02 12.39
CA LEU A 214 -8.91 -7.38 12.45
C LEU A 214 -9.77 -8.26 13.35
N ARG A 215 -9.76 -9.56 13.07
CA ARG A 215 -10.27 -10.62 13.97
C ARG A 215 -9.16 -11.20 14.85
N GLY A 216 -7.91 -11.09 14.41
CA GLY A 216 -6.70 -11.60 15.06
C GLY A 216 -5.79 -10.52 15.63
N ALA A 217 -4.51 -10.85 15.78
CA ALA A 217 -3.49 -9.96 16.28
C ALA A 217 -3.14 -8.86 15.26
N LYS A 218 -2.69 -7.72 15.76
CA LYS A 218 -2.15 -6.65 14.90
C LYS A 218 -0.74 -7.02 14.45
N PRO A 219 -0.34 -6.58 13.24
CA PRO A 219 1.05 -6.71 12.81
C PRO A 219 2.03 -6.04 13.78
N ILE A 220 3.20 -6.65 13.93
CA ILE A 220 4.31 -6.15 14.74
C ILE A 220 5.30 -5.45 13.81
N PHE A 221 5.47 -4.14 14.00
CA PHE A 221 6.40 -3.36 13.17
C PHE A 221 7.69 -3.03 13.92
N PHE A 222 8.83 -3.11 13.20
CA PHE A 222 10.14 -2.77 13.73
C PHE A 222 11.02 -2.08 12.69
N SER A 223 11.97 -1.27 13.14
CA SER A 223 12.95 -0.62 12.25
C SER A 223 14.09 -1.58 11.95
N ALA A 224 14.39 -1.77 10.65
CA ALA A 224 15.54 -2.53 10.22
C ALA A 224 15.97 -2.11 8.81
N ASP A 225 17.27 -2.11 8.55
CA ASP A 225 17.84 -2.00 7.21
C ASP A 225 17.99 -3.40 6.60
N VAL A 226 17.17 -3.68 5.59
CA VAL A 226 17.23 -4.98 4.90
C VAL A 226 18.59 -5.24 4.23
N LEU A 227 19.35 -4.18 3.94
CA LEU A 227 20.73 -4.32 3.40
C LEU A 227 21.72 -4.82 4.45
N ALA A 228 21.40 -4.69 5.73
CA ALA A 228 22.16 -5.26 6.85
C ALA A 228 21.73 -6.71 7.14
N ALA A 229 22.35 -7.33 8.13
CA ALA A 229 21.91 -8.63 8.64
C ALA A 229 20.59 -8.49 9.41
N PRO A 230 19.72 -9.54 9.40
CA PRO A 230 18.50 -9.52 10.18
C PRO A 230 18.79 -9.35 11.69
N PRO A 231 17.95 -8.62 12.41
CA PRO A 231 18.07 -8.50 13.87
C PRO A 231 18.00 -9.86 14.55
N ALA A 232 18.81 -10.04 15.61
CA ALA A 232 18.78 -11.26 16.40
C ALA A 232 17.44 -11.41 17.13
N GLY A 233 16.99 -12.67 17.28
CA GLY A 233 15.78 -12.98 18.05
C GLY A 233 14.47 -12.94 17.26
N LEU A 234 14.51 -12.70 15.94
CA LEU A 234 13.34 -12.90 15.09
C LEU A 234 13.03 -14.41 14.97
N PRO A 235 11.73 -14.78 14.87
CA PRO A 235 11.35 -16.17 14.62
C PRO A 235 11.71 -16.60 13.19
N LYS A 236 11.52 -17.88 12.89
CA LYS A 236 11.43 -18.35 11.50
C LYS A 236 10.05 -18.04 10.95
N PHE A 237 9.98 -17.73 9.66
CA PHE A 237 8.75 -17.36 8.98
C PHE A 237 8.33 -18.41 7.96
N ASP A 238 7.03 -18.62 7.85
CA ASP A 238 6.41 -19.47 6.84
C ASP A 238 6.32 -18.72 5.50
N VAL A 239 6.14 -17.40 5.57
CA VAL A 239 6.10 -16.53 4.39
C VAL A 239 7.00 -15.33 4.59
N ILE A 240 7.82 -15.02 3.57
CA ILE A 240 8.51 -13.73 3.44
C ILE A 240 7.95 -13.05 2.19
N VAL A 241 7.49 -11.81 2.32
CA VAL A 241 7.03 -10.98 1.21
C VAL A 241 7.77 -9.65 1.20
N SER A 242 7.98 -9.10 0.00
CA SER A 242 8.57 -7.75 -0.13
C SER A 242 8.19 -7.08 -1.44
N ASN A 243 7.91 -5.77 -1.34
CA ASN A 243 7.99 -4.84 -2.47
C ASN A 243 9.15 -3.87 -2.19
N PRO A 244 10.39 -4.25 -2.50
CA PRO A 244 11.58 -3.44 -2.22
C PRO A 244 11.75 -2.34 -3.29
N PRO A 245 12.61 -1.33 -3.06
CA PRO A 245 13.01 -0.42 -4.12
C PRO A 245 13.68 -1.17 -5.29
N TYR A 246 13.21 -0.91 -6.53
CA TYR A 246 13.69 -1.63 -7.71
C TYR A 246 13.81 -0.79 -8.98
N ILE A 247 13.43 0.49 -8.97
CA ILE A 247 13.49 1.36 -10.14
C ILE A 247 14.93 1.86 -10.30
N CYS A 248 15.54 1.63 -11.45
CA CYS A 248 16.86 2.14 -11.74
C CYS A 248 16.88 3.67 -11.85
N ASN A 249 17.97 4.32 -11.41
CA ASN A 249 18.10 5.77 -11.52
C ASN A 249 17.92 6.28 -12.96
N SER A 250 18.34 5.52 -13.96
CA SER A 250 18.17 5.85 -15.38
C SER A 250 16.69 5.87 -15.82
N GLU A 251 15.77 5.22 -15.10
CA GLU A 251 14.35 5.17 -15.41
C GLU A 251 13.60 6.45 -14.94
N ARG A 252 14.22 7.28 -14.09
CA ARG A 252 13.62 8.52 -13.53
C ARG A 252 13.04 9.44 -14.60
N ALA A 253 13.73 9.57 -15.74
CA ALA A 253 13.30 10.48 -16.80
C ALA A 253 11.95 10.10 -17.45
N ALA A 254 11.53 8.84 -17.32
CA ALA A 254 10.25 8.35 -17.85
C ALA A 254 9.12 8.44 -16.83
N MET A 255 9.41 8.80 -15.57
CA MET A 255 8.43 8.86 -14.51
C MET A 255 7.69 10.19 -14.48
N ARG A 256 6.47 10.16 -13.95
CA ARG A 256 5.67 11.37 -13.78
C ARG A 256 6.24 12.27 -12.69
N PRO A 257 6.19 13.61 -12.84
CA PRO A 257 6.70 14.56 -11.84
C PRO A 257 6.08 14.37 -10.44
N ASN A 258 4.78 14.07 -10.36
CA ASN A 258 4.09 13.87 -9.09
C ASN A 258 4.68 12.72 -8.24
N VAL A 259 5.27 11.71 -8.87
CA VAL A 259 6.00 10.64 -8.16
C VAL A 259 7.39 11.15 -7.75
N LEU A 260 8.10 11.77 -8.68
CA LEU A 260 9.49 12.21 -8.49
C LEU A 260 9.64 13.29 -7.41
N ASP A 261 8.67 14.20 -7.33
CA ASP A 261 8.74 15.38 -6.48
C ASP A 261 8.17 15.16 -5.07
N PHE A 262 7.32 14.13 -4.88
CA PHE A 262 6.58 13.94 -3.64
C PHE A 262 6.80 12.59 -2.95
N GLU A 263 7.01 11.51 -3.70
CA GLU A 263 7.21 10.20 -3.08
C GLU A 263 8.69 9.99 -2.68
N PRO A 264 8.95 9.22 -1.59
CA PRO A 264 10.32 9.07 -1.07
C PRO A 264 11.22 8.34 -2.08
N ALA A 265 12.29 9.00 -2.49
CA ALA A 265 13.22 8.45 -3.48
C ALA A 265 13.89 7.15 -3.02
N GLU A 266 14.12 7.01 -1.71
CA GLU A 266 14.68 5.81 -1.09
C GLU A 266 13.76 4.58 -1.18
N ALA A 267 12.44 4.78 -1.31
CA ALA A 267 11.47 3.70 -1.50
C ALA A 267 11.30 3.30 -2.97
N LEU A 268 11.87 4.05 -3.90
CA LEU A 268 11.70 3.86 -5.34
C LEU A 268 12.96 3.35 -6.02
N PHE A 269 14.11 4.01 -5.74
CA PHE A 269 15.26 3.93 -6.63
C PHE A 269 16.40 3.06 -6.12
N VAL A 270 17.05 2.42 -7.11
CA VAL A 270 18.31 1.70 -6.93
C VAL A 270 19.37 2.26 -7.89
N PRO A 271 20.67 2.13 -7.56
CA PRO A 271 21.76 2.45 -8.48
C PRO A 271 21.71 1.58 -9.74
N ASP A 272 22.03 2.18 -10.90
CA ASP A 272 22.05 1.45 -12.18
C ASP A 272 23.11 0.36 -12.25
N ASP A 273 24.21 0.52 -11.52
CA ASP A 273 25.29 -0.45 -11.42
C ASP A 273 25.03 -1.57 -10.41
N ASP A 274 23.95 -1.45 -9.61
CA ASP A 274 23.57 -2.46 -8.62
C ASP A 274 22.04 -2.59 -8.43
N PRO A 275 21.29 -2.94 -9.51
CA PRO A 275 19.83 -3.00 -9.50
C PRO A 275 19.28 -4.14 -8.60
N LEU A 276 20.08 -5.17 -8.33
CA LEU A 276 19.65 -6.34 -7.56
C LEU A 276 20.04 -6.27 -6.07
N ARG A 277 20.49 -5.12 -5.58
CA ARG A 277 21.04 -5.00 -4.22
C ARG A 277 20.08 -5.43 -3.12
N PHE A 278 18.80 -5.05 -3.23
CA PHE A 278 17.77 -5.43 -2.26
C PHE A 278 17.45 -6.92 -2.36
N TYR A 279 17.33 -7.48 -3.54
CA TYR A 279 17.02 -8.91 -3.72
C TYR A 279 18.12 -9.81 -3.17
N ARG A 280 19.41 -9.43 -3.37
CA ARG A 280 20.51 -10.16 -2.74
C ARG A 280 20.49 -10.04 -1.22
N ALA A 281 20.06 -8.91 -0.69
CA ALA A 281 19.88 -8.74 0.75
C ALA A 281 18.73 -9.60 1.27
N ILE A 282 17.59 -9.59 0.58
CA ILE A 282 16.42 -10.40 0.92
C ILE A 282 16.77 -11.90 0.85
N ALA A 283 17.58 -12.34 -0.12
CA ALA A 283 18.07 -13.73 -0.18
C ALA A 283 18.82 -14.11 1.11
N ARG A 284 19.72 -13.26 1.60
CA ARG A 284 20.43 -13.50 2.88
C ARG A 284 19.46 -13.53 4.08
N TRP A 285 18.43 -12.70 4.09
CA TRP A 285 17.41 -12.74 5.13
C TRP A 285 16.58 -14.02 5.05
N ALA A 286 16.20 -14.45 3.85
CA ALA A 286 15.46 -15.68 3.61
C ALA A 286 16.27 -16.92 4.04
N ASP A 287 17.57 -16.97 3.73
CA ASP A 287 18.46 -18.07 4.18
C ASP A 287 18.48 -18.21 5.71
N VAL A 288 18.35 -17.09 6.45
CA VAL A 288 18.37 -17.08 7.92
C VAL A 288 16.98 -17.27 8.51
N LEU A 289 15.95 -16.69 7.94
CA LEU A 289 14.64 -16.51 8.58
C LEU A 289 13.52 -17.33 7.96
N LEU A 290 13.60 -17.75 6.70
CA LEU A 290 12.56 -18.55 6.07
C LEU A 290 12.63 -20.00 6.56
N ARG A 291 11.49 -20.62 6.80
CA ARG A 291 11.40 -22.05 7.09
C ARG A 291 11.82 -22.86 5.84
N PRO A 292 12.24 -24.14 5.99
CA PRO A 292 12.65 -24.95 4.84
C PRO A 292 11.58 -25.03 3.74
N ASP A 293 10.31 -25.20 4.13
CA ASP A 293 9.16 -25.29 3.24
C ASP A 293 8.39 -23.96 3.11
N GLY A 294 9.03 -22.86 3.52
CA GLY A 294 8.41 -21.53 3.51
C GLY A 294 8.38 -20.91 2.13
N HIS A 295 7.44 -20.00 1.95
CA HIS A 295 7.17 -19.31 0.69
C HIS A 295 7.81 -17.93 0.63
N LEU A 296 8.24 -17.52 -0.56
CA LEU A 296 8.81 -16.19 -0.82
C LEU A 296 8.05 -15.53 -1.95
N TYR A 297 7.65 -14.27 -1.73
CA TYR A 297 6.93 -13.46 -2.72
C TYR A 297 7.61 -12.09 -2.86
N LEU A 298 8.03 -11.77 -4.08
CA LEU A 298 8.73 -10.52 -4.36
C LEU A 298 8.08 -9.78 -5.53
N GLU A 299 7.81 -8.49 -5.36
CA GLU A 299 7.56 -7.59 -6.48
C GLU A 299 8.89 -7.20 -7.12
N ILE A 300 8.96 -7.13 -8.46
CA ILE A 300 10.20 -6.95 -9.20
C ILE A 300 10.06 -5.91 -10.32
N ASN A 301 11.22 -5.35 -10.74
CA ASN A 301 11.32 -4.67 -12.01
C ASN A 301 11.28 -5.71 -13.16
N GLU A 302 10.40 -5.51 -14.15
CA GLU A 302 10.20 -6.43 -15.29
C GLU A 302 11.48 -6.77 -16.04
N ARG A 303 12.49 -5.88 -16.00
CA ARG A 303 13.78 -6.05 -16.70
C ARG A 303 14.67 -7.13 -16.08
N PHE A 304 14.47 -7.45 -14.82
CA PHE A 304 15.38 -8.29 -14.04
C PHE A 304 14.74 -9.58 -13.51
N GLY A 305 13.59 -9.99 -14.05
CA GLY A 305 12.85 -11.15 -13.55
C GLY A 305 13.70 -12.42 -13.44
N SER A 306 14.38 -12.80 -14.50
CA SER A 306 15.27 -13.99 -14.51
C SER A 306 16.48 -13.84 -13.58
N ASP A 307 17.04 -12.64 -13.48
CA ASP A 307 18.21 -12.39 -12.62
C ASP A 307 17.81 -12.46 -11.13
N VAL A 308 16.62 -11.95 -10.78
CA VAL A 308 16.08 -12.06 -9.43
C VAL A 308 15.74 -13.52 -9.11
N ALA A 309 15.07 -14.24 -10.02
CA ALA A 309 14.73 -15.65 -9.82
C ALA A 309 15.97 -16.52 -9.60
N ALA A 310 17.08 -16.22 -10.27
CA ALA A 310 18.35 -16.93 -10.09
C ALA A 310 18.93 -16.80 -8.67
N LEU A 311 18.54 -15.77 -7.90
CA LEU A 311 18.95 -15.61 -6.50
C LEU A 311 18.18 -16.53 -5.54
N PHE A 312 17.04 -17.09 -5.97
CA PHE A 312 16.15 -17.90 -5.14
C PHE A 312 15.89 -19.25 -5.81
N PRO A 313 16.72 -20.27 -5.56
CA PRO A 313 16.56 -21.59 -6.17
C PRO A 313 15.16 -22.16 -5.99
N GLY A 314 14.56 -22.65 -7.07
CA GLY A 314 13.19 -23.18 -7.09
C GLY A 314 12.10 -22.13 -7.33
N SER A 315 12.45 -20.84 -7.43
CA SER A 315 11.48 -19.80 -7.74
C SER A 315 11.11 -19.73 -9.23
N ARG A 316 10.01 -19.06 -9.51
CA ARG A 316 9.53 -18.76 -10.87
C ARG A 316 9.22 -17.27 -11.01
N VAL A 317 9.38 -16.76 -12.22
CA VAL A 317 8.88 -15.42 -12.60
C VAL A 317 7.41 -15.55 -12.96
N VAL A 318 6.59 -14.61 -12.48
CA VAL A 318 5.15 -14.59 -12.70
C VAL A 318 4.74 -13.21 -13.21
N ALA A 319 3.95 -13.20 -14.28
CA ALA A 319 3.44 -11.97 -14.86
C ALA A 319 2.25 -11.42 -14.07
N ASP A 320 2.09 -10.08 -14.09
CA ASP A 320 0.89 -9.40 -13.62
C ASP A 320 -0.29 -9.55 -14.60
N ILE A 321 -1.47 -9.02 -14.24
CA ILE A 321 -2.68 -9.08 -15.09
C ILE A 321 -2.49 -8.39 -16.45
N THR A 322 -1.47 -7.53 -16.61
CA THR A 322 -1.15 -6.87 -17.88
C THR A 322 -0.17 -7.68 -18.74
N GLY A 323 0.33 -8.80 -18.23
CA GLY A 323 1.26 -9.72 -18.91
C GLY A 323 2.73 -9.32 -18.78
N ARG A 324 3.09 -8.43 -17.86
CA ARG A 324 4.47 -8.04 -17.58
C ARG A 324 5.04 -8.87 -16.43
N ASP A 325 6.30 -9.27 -16.56
CA ASP A 325 7.03 -9.91 -15.45
C ASP A 325 7.02 -8.98 -14.23
N ARG A 326 6.33 -9.39 -13.17
CA ARG A 326 6.10 -8.53 -12.02
C ARG A 326 6.45 -9.17 -10.69
N PHE A 327 6.44 -10.49 -10.62
CA PHE A 327 6.67 -11.19 -9.37
C PHE A 327 7.70 -12.30 -9.52
N VAL A 328 8.47 -12.55 -8.46
CA VAL A 328 9.25 -13.79 -8.27
C VAL A 328 8.66 -14.50 -7.06
N ILE A 329 8.28 -15.77 -7.25
CA ILE A 329 7.59 -16.58 -6.26
C ILE A 329 8.35 -17.91 -6.09
N ARG A 330 8.56 -18.31 -4.86
CA ARG A 330 9.14 -19.61 -4.47
C ARG A 330 8.29 -20.27 -3.43
#